data_541043ab92999a7aaadf1ba7ddbce2ac
#
_entry.id   541043ab92999a7aaadf1ba7ddbce2ac
#
_cell.length_a   1.000
_cell.length_b   1.000
_cell.length_c   1.000
_cell.angle_alpha   90.00
_cell.angle_beta   90.00
_cell.angle_gamma   90.00
#
_symmetry.space_group_name_H-M   'P 1'
#
loop_
_entity.id
_entity.type
_entity.pdbx_description
1 polymer ?
#
loop_
_entity_poly.entity_id
_entity_poly.type
_entity_poly.pdbx_seq_one_letter_code
_entity_poly.pdbx_strand_id
1 'polypeptide(L)'
;MAYLRQITLLGLLIISTSQWTVAGSAGDSIMVDDPYVRAVPPGQLNSASFMSLHNKSGQGYTLTGASISVAEVAELHTHTMDGGMMRMRKVEKINLPAGEMVSLQPGGLHIMLIGLKQKLVPDERVQLTLQFEDGSHLKVEAPVRKLQMRMKQSGQQSHMH
;
A
#
# COMPACT_ATOMS: atom_id res chain seq x y z
N MET A 1 16.97 25.44 -79.16
CA MET A 1 17.29 25.90 -77.81
C MET A 1 16.22 25.31 -76.87
N ALA A 2 16.51 24.21 -76.23
CA ALA A 2 15.57 23.52 -75.34
C ALA A 2 16.09 23.64 -73.91
N TYR A 3 15.35 24.37 -73.06
CA TYR A 3 15.65 24.45 -71.64
C TYR A 3 14.98 23.31 -70.86
N LEU A 4 15.79 22.35 -70.44
CA LEU A 4 15.37 21.23 -69.59
C LEU A 4 15.22 21.75 -68.15
N ARG A 5 13.98 21.86 -67.62
CA ARG A 5 13.69 22.14 -66.24
C ARG A 5 13.79 20.87 -65.41
N GLN A 6 14.86 20.73 -64.63
CA GLN A 6 14.98 19.72 -63.61
C GLN A 6 14.15 20.15 -62.40
N ILE A 7 13.07 19.41 -62.08
CA ILE A 7 12.32 19.54 -60.83
C ILE A 7 12.93 18.56 -59.82
N THR A 8 13.69 19.12 -58.87
CA THR A 8 14.23 18.35 -57.74
C THR A 8 13.13 18.20 -56.70
N LEU A 9 12.55 17.01 -56.60
CA LEU A 9 11.62 16.63 -55.51
C LEU A 9 12.43 16.35 -54.25
N LEU A 10 12.42 17.27 -53.32
CA LEU A 10 12.98 17.13 -51.96
C LEU A 10 11.97 16.34 -51.14
N GLY A 11 12.15 15.04 -50.98
CA GLY A 11 11.34 14.17 -50.14
C GLY A 11 11.62 14.46 -48.66
N LEU A 12 10.65 15.10 -47.99
CA LEU A 12 10.70 15.33 -46.53
C LEU A 12 10.38 14.01 -45.80
N LEU A 13 11.44 13.31 -45.34
CA LEU A 13 11.32 12.11 -44.54
C LEU A 13 10.90 12.49 -43.10
N ILE A 14 9.62 12.39 -42.77
CA ILE A 14 9.10 12.59 -41.41
C ILE A 14 9.45 11.33 -40.59
N ILE A 15 10.52 11.42 -39.81
CA ILE A 15 10.85 10.39 -38.82
C ILE A 15 9.92 10.57 -37.63
N SER A 16 8.85 9.78 -37.58
CA SER A 16 7.97 9.68 -36.41
C SER A 16 8.73 8.99 -35.28
N THR A 17 9.30 9.73 -34.36
CA THR A 17 9.85 9.18 -33.12
C THR A 17 8.70 8.77 -32.22
N SER A 18 8.38 7.48 -32.19
CA SER A 18 7.47 6.90 -31.20
C SER A 18 8.11 7.06 -29.81
N GLN A 19 7.62 8.01 -29.02
CA GLN A 19 8.02 8.12 -27.63
C GLN A 19 7.33 6.99 -26.85
N TRP A 20 8.10 6.01 -26.49
CA TRP A 20 7.67 4.98 -25.55
C TRP A 20 7.62 5.63 -24.17
N THR A 21 6.42 6.00 -23.72
CA THR A 21 6.19 6.34 -22.34
C THR A 21 6.38 5.07 -21.52
N VAL A 22 7.50 4.98 -20.80
CA VAL A 22 7.69 3.96 -19.77
C VAL A 22 6.69 4.31 -18.68
N ALA A 23 5.59 3.58 -18.60
CA ALA A 23 4.69 3.65 -17.47
C ALA A 23 5.49 3.22 -16.24
N GLY A 24 5.58 4.09 -15.23
CA GLY A 24 6.27 3.76 -13.97
C GLY A 24 5.63 2.55 -13.31
N SER A 25 6.43 1.75 -12.59
CA SER A 25 5.90 0.61 -11.84
C SER A 25 5.12 1.08 -10.61
N ALA A 26 4.25 0.22 -10.06
CA ALA A 26 3.58 0.49 -8.79
C ALA A 26 4.59 0.72 -7.67
N GLY A 27 5.66 -0.08 -7.64
CA GLY A 27 6.72 0.04 -6.64
C GLY A 27 7.42 1.40 -6.62
N ASP A 28 7.48 2.11 -7.75
CA ASP A 28 8.09 3.44 -7.87
C ASP A 28 7.06 4.57 -7.65
N SER A 29 5.77 4.29 -7.85
CA SER A 29 4.70 5.29 -7.87
C SER A 29 3.91 5.38 -6.57
N ILE A 30 3.95 4.32 -5.76
CA ILE A 30 3.24 4.26 -4.48
C ILE A 30 4.14 4.78 -3.36
N MET A 31 3.70 5.83 -2.68
CA MET A 31 4.32 6.33 -1.47
C MET A 31 3.62 5.74 -0.25
N VAL A 32 4.42 5.29 0.72
CA VAL A 32 3.92 4.73 1.98
C VAL A 32 4.09 5.75 3.09
N ASP A 33 3.00 6.07 3.76
CA ASP A 33 2.97 7.00 4.88
C ASP A 33 2.63 6.26 6.18
N ASP A 34 3.34 6.61 7.24
CA ASP A 34 3.15 6.13 8.62
C ASP A 34 3.01 4.61 8.77
N PRO A 35 3.91 3.80 8.16
CA PRO A 35 3.85 2.35 8.30
C PRO A 35 4.15 1.92 9.73
N TYR A 36 3.41 0.94 10.25
CA TYR A 36 3.73 0.31 11.54
C TYR A 36 3.17 -1.10 11.64
N VAL A 37 3.79 -1.90 12.50
CA VAL A 37 3.31 -3.21 12.93
C VAL A 37 2.87 -3.12 14.38
N ARG A 38 1.73 -3.70 14.70
CA ARG A 38 1.19 -3.70 16.06
C ARG A 38 1.94 -4.69 16.95
N ALA A 39 2.52 -4.22 18.06
CA ALA A 39 3.01 -5.10 19.11
C ALA A 39 1.86 -5.89 19.71
N VAL A 40 2.10 -7.15 20.04
CA VAL A 40 1.12 -8.04 20.67
C VAL A 40 1.68 -8.63 21.97
N PRO A 41 0.82 -9.01 22.93
CA PRO A 41 1.24 -9.67 24.14
C PRO A 41 2.01 -10.98 23.87
N PRO A 42 2.89 -11.41 24.78
CA PRO A 42 3.55 -12.71 24.67
C PRO A 42 2.55 -13.85 24.50
N GLY A 43 2.86 -14.78 23.59
CA GLY A 43 2.01 -15.94 23.30
C GLY A 43 0.96 -15.70 22.21
N GLN A 44 0.76 -14.48 21.76
CA GLN A 44 -0.06 -14.19 20.57
C GLN A 44 0.74 -14.49 19.30
N LEU A 45 0.16 -15.30 18.42
CA LEU A 45 0.79 -15.72 17.16
C LEU A 45 0.38 -14.85 15.97
N ASN A 46 -0.52 -13.89 16.17
CA ASN A 46 -1.03 -13.04 15.09
C ASN A 46 -0.89 -11.56 15.43
N SER A 47 -0.59 -10.77 14.42
CA SER A 47 -0.53 -9.31 14.49
C SER A 47 -1.10 -8.68 13.22
N ALA A 48 -0.96 -7.38 13.07
CA ALA A 48 -1.35 -6.66 11.86
C ALA A 48 -0.40 -5.51 11.57
N SER A 49 -0.27 -5.18 10.29
CA SER A 49 0.43 -3.99 9.81
C SER A 49 -0.56 -3.01 9.20
N PHE A 50 -0.28 -1.73 9.41
CA PHE A 50 -1.09 -0.59 9.01
C PHE A 50 -0.20 0.47 8.36
N MET A 51 -0.76 1.20 7.40
CA MET A 51 -0.09 2.27 6.67
C MET A 51 -1.07 3.02 5.78
N SER A 52 -0.70 4.16 5.26
CA SER A 52 -1.42 4.78 4.14
C SER A 52 -0.61 4.60 2.86
N LEU A 53 -1.28 4.22 1.79
CA LEU A 53 -0.70 4.02 0.46
C LEU A 53 -1.21 5.13 -0.46
N HIS A 54 -0.32 6.03 -0.86
CA HIS A 54 -0.65 7.13 -1.75
C HIS A 54 -0.14 6.84 -3.16
N ASN A 55 -1.05 6.65 -4.09
CA ASN A 55 -0.72 6.52 -5.51
C ASN A 55 -0.46 7.91 -6.11
N LYS A 56 0.80 8.24 -6.36
CA LYS A 56 1.20 9.54 -6.93
C LYS A 56 1.10 9.60 -8.45
N SER A 57 0.74 8.50 -9.10
CA SER A 57 0.70 8.42 -10.56
C SER A 57 -0.68 8.77 -11.14
N GLY A 58 -0.72 8.95 -12.45
CA GLY A 58 -1.96 9.15 -13.21
C GLY A 58 -2.69 7.85 -13.57
N GLN A 59 -2.21 6.67 -13.13
CA GLN A 59 -2.85 5.38 -13.39
C GLN A 59 -3.14 4.63 -12.10
N GLY A 60 -4.17 3.78 -12.13
CA GLY A 60 -4.49 2.91 -10.99
C GLY A 60 -3.53 1.74 -10.88
N TYR A 61 -3.24 1.30 -9.66
CA TYR A 61 -2.51 0.08 -9.35
C TYR A 61 -3.34 -0.84 -8.45
N THR A 62 -2.84 -2.04 -8.23
CA THR A 62 -3.50 -3.03 -7.38
C THR A 62 -2.46 -3.70 -6.48
N LEU A 63 -2.67 -3.63 -5.16
CA LEU A 63 -1.93 -4.40 -4.18
C LEU A 63 -2.52 -5.81 -4.14
N THR A 64 -1.70 -6.84 -4.38
CA THR A 64 -2.12 -8.25 -4.46
C THR A 64 -1.60 -9.09 -3.30
N GLY A 65 -0.65 -8.57 -2.53
CA GLY A 65 -0.10 -9.30 -1.41
C GLY A 65 0.96 -8.56 -0.62
N ALA A 66 1.45 -9.22 0.39
CA ALA A 66 2.57 -8.77 1.19
C ALA A 66 3.37 -9.95 1.72
N SER A 67 4.63 -9.72 2.11
CA SER A 67 5.47 -10.68 2.80
C SER A 67 6.30 -9.99 3.88
N ILE A 68 6.60 -10.72 4.95
CA ILE A 68 7.38 -10.21 6.09
C ILE A 68 8.18 -11.36 6.71
N SER A 69 9.41 -11.09 7.15
CA SER A 69 10.29 -12.14 7.70
C SER A 69 9.85 -12.67 9.08
N VAL A 70 9.15 -11.83 9.85
CA VAL A 70 8.78 -12.10 11.25
C VAL A 70 7.48 -12.91 11.41
N ALA A 71 6.79 -13.24 10.32
CA ALA A 71 5.59 -14.07 10.31
C ALA A 71 5.67 -15.15 9.22
N GLU A 72 4.86 -16.20 9.34
CA GLU A 72 4.77 -17.24 8.31
C GLU A 72 4.03 -16.75 7.09
N VAL A 73 2.92 -16.01 7.31
CA VAL A 73 2.05 -15.52 6.26
C VAL A 73 1.67 -14.06 6.53
N ALA A 74 1.62 -13.26 5.46
CA ALA A 74 1.02 -11.92 5.46
C ALA A 74 -0.13 -11.89 4.43
N GLU A 75 -1.32 -11.52 4.86
CA GLU A 75 -2.54 -11.54 4.04
C GLU A 75 -3.24 -10.18 4.08
N LEU A 76 -3.86 -9.82 2.97
CA LEU A 76 -4.72 -8.64 2.90
C LEU A 76 -6.08 -8.97 3.51
N HIS A 77 -6.53 -8.18 4.47
CA HIS A 77 -7.79 -8.36 5.17
C HIS A 77 -8.59 -7.06 5.23
N THR A 78 -9.89 -7.20 5.43
CA THR A 78 -10.81 -6.10 5.74
C THR A 78 -11.76 -6.48 6.84
N HIS A 79 -12.36 -5.47 7.50
CA HIS A 79 -13.51 -5.67 8.38
C HIS A 79 -14.78 -5.37 7.61
N THR A 80 -15.76 -6.24 7.76
CA THR A 80 -17.12 -6.08 7.23
C THR A 80 -18.14 -6.20 8.35
N MET A 81 -19.24 -5.45 8.26
CA MET A 81 -20.39 -5.64 9.14
C MET A 81 -21.30 -6.73 8.54
N ASP A 82 -21.53 -7.78 9.30
CA ASP A 82 -22.38 -8.90 8.90
C ASP A 82 -23.33 -9.23 10.06
N GLY A 83 -24.64 -8.99 9.86
CA GLY A 83 -25.66 -9.19 10.90
C GLY A 83 -25.42 -8.37 12.19
N GLY A 84 -24.87 -7.15 12.08
CA GLY A 84 -24.54 -6.30 13.23
C GLY A 84 -23.25 -6.67 13.96
N MET A 85 -22.53 -7.70 13.50
CA MET A 85 -21.23 -8.09 14.03
C MET A 85 -20.11 -7.70 13.06
N MET A 86 -19.01 -7.16 13.59
CA MET A 86 -17.81 -6.89 12.81
C MET A 86 -17.05 -8.22 12.59
N ARG A 87 -16.86 -8.57 11.32
CA ARG A 87 -16.11 -9.76 10.92
C ARG A 87 -14.91 -9.39 10.08
N MET A 88 -13.80 -10.05 10.33
CA MET A 88 -12.58 -9.95 9.52
C MET A 88 -12.67 -10.93 8.34
N ARG A 89 -12.38 -10.46 7.14
CA ARG A 89 -12.35 -11.28 5.93
C ARG A 89 -11.07 -11.03 5.14
N LYS A 90 -10.49 -12.10 4.62
CA LYS A 90 -9.42 -12.01 3.63
C LYS A 90 -9.96 -11.38 2.34
N VAL A 91 -9.17 -10.50 1.73
CA VAL A 91 -9.38 -9.97 0.38
C VAL A 91 -8.19 -10.33 -0.49
N GLU A 92 -8.43 -10.60 -1.76
CA GLU A 92 -7.36 -11.01 -2.66
C GLU A 92 -6.56 -9.81 -3.17
N LYS A 93 -7.19 -8.64 -3.22
CA LYS A 93 -6.59 -7.43 -3.74
C LYS A 93 -7.17 -6.17 -3.12
N ILE A 94 -6.36 -5.10 -3.14
CA ILE A 94 -6.75 -3.74 -2.75
C ILE A 94 -6.43 -2.82 -3.92
N ASN A 95 -7.46 -2.13 -4.45
CA ASN A 95 -7.28 -1.16 -5.52
C ASN A 95 -6.69 0.12 -4.97
N LEU A 96 -5.75 0.70 -5.71
CA LEU A 96 -5.06 1.95 -5.44
C LEU A 96 -5.32 2.91 -6.60
N PRO A 97 -6.45 3.65 -6.61
CA PRO A 97 -6.79 4.53 -7.71
C PRO A 97 -5.75 5.62 -7.96
N ALA A 98 -5.70 6.13 -9.18
CA ALA A 98 -4.78 7.19 -9.59
C ALA A 98 -4.96 8.46 -8.74
N GLY A 99 -3.88 8.98 -8.20
CA GLY A 99 -3.88 10.22 -7.40
C GLY A 99 -4.52 10.11 -6.03
N GLU A 100 -4.98 8.91 -5.60
CA GLU A 100 -5.69 8.72 -4.33
C GLU A 100 -4.81 8.12 -3.24
N MET A 101 -5.28 8.27 -2.01
CA MET A 101 -4.72 7.63 -0.82
C MET A 101 -5.66 6.55 -0.32
N VAL A 102 -5.15 5.34 -0.12
CA VAL A 102 -5.86 4.21 0.48
C VAL A 102 -5.25 3.93 1.84
N SER A 103 -6.06 3.99 2.90
CA SER A 103 -5.61 3.76 4.26
C SER A 103 -5.86 2.34 4.73
N LEU A 104 -4.78 1.66 5.13
CA LEU A 104 -4.83 0.41 5.88
C LEU A 104 -4.80 0.78 7.36
N GLN A 105 -5.93 0.60 8.07
CA GLN A 105 -6.12 1.09 9.44
C GLN A 105 -6.92 0.12 10.30
N PRO A 106 -6.80 0.18 11.64
CA PRO A 106 -7.62 -0.62 12.53
C PRO A 106 -9.11 -0.46 12.26
N GLY A 107 -9.82 -1.57 12.13
CA GLY A 107 -11.25 -1.58 11.81
C GLY A 107 -11.58 -1.47 10.32
N GLY A 108 -10.58 -1.36 9.44
CA GLY A 108 -10.71 -1.30 7.99
C GLY A 108 -9.81 -2.31 7.29
N LEU A 109 -9.29 -1.92 6.13
CA LEU A 109 -8.27 -2.67 5.42
C LEU A 109 -6.99 -2.76 6.27
N HIS A 110 -6.29 -3.89 6.22
CA HIS A 110 -5.02 -4.10 6.91
C HIS A 110 -4.28 -5.31 6.34
N ILE A 111 -2.99 -5.43 6.68
CA ILE A 111 -2.20 -6.62 6.39
C ILE A 111 -2.15 -7.46 7.67
N MET A 112 -2.80 -8.62 7.65
CA MET A 112 -2.78 -9.58 8.75
C MET A 112 -1.48 -10.36 8.74
N LEU A 113 -0.80 -10.44 9.88
CA LEU A 113 0.42 -11.22 10.09
C LEU A 113 0.08 -12.47 10.89
N ILE A 114 0.23 -13.63 10.30
CA ILE A 114 -0.18 -14.92 10.84
C ILE A 114 1.06 -15.78 11.09
N GLY A 115 1.09 -16.45 12.24
CA GLY A 115 2.19 -17.31 12.60
C GLY A 115 3.47 -16.52 12.90
N LEU A 116 3.43 -15.65 13.90
CA LEU A 116 4.61 -14.89 14.32
C LEU A 116 5.75 -15.84 14.76
N LYS A 117 6.90 -15.70 14.14
CA LYS A 117 8.11 -16.49 14.40
C LYS A 117 8.94 -15.94 15.54
N GLN A 118 8.70 -14.70 15.93
CA GLN A 118 9.42 -14.00 17.01
C GLN A 118 8.51 -12.98 17.70
N LYS A 119 8.95 -12.52 18.87
CA LYS A 119 8.27 -11.43 19.57
C LYS A 119 8.42 -10.14 18.78
N LEU A 120 7.34 -9.35 18.70
CA LEU A 120 7.35 -8.00 18.15
C LEU A 120 7.64 -7.03 19.29
N VAL A 121 8.90 -6.63 19.44
CA VAL A 121 9.34 -5.72 20.50
C VAL A 121 9.07 -4.28 20.05
N PRO A 122 8.38 -3.44 20.86
CA PRO A 122 8.18 -2.04 20.54
C PRO A 122 9.49 -1.32 20.22
N ASP A 123 9.42 -0.39 19.26
CA ASP A 123 10.52 0.40 18.72
C ASP A 123 11.50 -0.36 17.81
N GLU A 124 11.43 -1.69 17.74
CA GLU A 124 12.11 -2.44 16.67
C GLU A 124 11.50 -2.12 15.32
N ARG A 125 12.32 -2.30 14.28
CA ARG A 125 11.88 -2.15 12.89
C ARG A 125 11.86 -3.48 12.17
N VAL A 126 10.80 -3.72 11.43
CA VAL A 126 10.63 -4.92 10.61
C VAL A 126 10.46 -4.54 9.15
N GLN A 127 11.03 -5.34 8.26
CA GLN A 127 10.91 -5.12 6.83
C GLN A 127 9.72 -5.89 6.27
N LEU A 128 8.79 -5.15 5.69
CA LEU A 128 7.63 -5.64 4.95
C LEU A 128 7.88 -5.43 3.45
N THR A 129 7.46 -6.36 2.61
CA THR A 129 7.46 -6.20 1.15
C THR A 129 6.04 -6.24 0.64
N LEU A 130 5.58 -5.17 0.00
CA LEU A 130 4.31 -5.10 -0.70
C LEU A 130 4.49 -5.66 -2.12
N GLN A 131 3.47 -6.35 -2.63
CA GLN A 131 3.46 -6.99 -3.95
C GLN A 131 2.30 -6.43 -4.77
N PHE A 132 2.56 -6.02 -5.99
CA PHE A 132 1.56 -5.42 -6.87
C PHE A 132 1.25 -6.30 -8.07
N GLU A 133 0.09 -6.06 -8.69
CA GLU A 133 -0.41 -6.85 -9.84
C GLU A 133 0.50 -6.73 -11.07
N ASP A 134 1.23 -5.62 -11.23
CA ASP A 134 2.22 -5.40 -12.30
C ASP A 134 3.53 -6.19 -12.07
N GLY A 135 3.61 -6.99 -11.01
CA GLY A 135 4.79 -7.76 -10.62
C GLY A 135 5.86 -6.96 -9.88
N SER A 136 5.66 -5.66 -9.69
CA SER A 136 6.59 -4.84 -8.92
C SER A 136 6.44 -5.06 -7.41
N HIS A 137 7.47 -4.68 -6.66
CA HIS A 137 7.54 -4.85 -5.21
C HIS A 137 8.03 -3.57 -4.56
N LEU A 138 7.50 -3.25 -3.37
CA LEU A 138 7.94 -2.12 -2.57
C LEU A 138 8.34 -2.58 -1.17
N LYS A 139 9.59 -2.36 -0.80
CA LYS A 139 10.08 -2.63 0.55
C LYS A 139 9.73 -1.47 1.47
N VAL A 140 9.13 -1.80 2.60
CA VAL A 140 8.68 -0.85 3.61
C VAL A 140 9.30 -1.22 4.94
N GLU A 141 9.96 -0.28 5.59
CA GLU A 141 10.45 -0.43 6.96
C GLU A 141 9.39 0.08 7.93
N ALA A 142 8.87 -0.79 8.77
CA ALA A 142 7.76 -0.50 9.68
C ALA A 142 8.20 -0.66 11.14
N PRO A 143 8.13 0.39 11.97
CA PRO A 143 8.36 0.28 13.40
C PRO A 143 7.26 -0.55 14.07
N VAL A 144 7.63 -1.30 15.09
CA VAL A 144 6.69 -2.01 15.95
C VAL A 144 6.14 -1.01 16.99
N ARG A 145 4.82 -0.82 17.05
CA ARG A 145 4.16 0.11 17.97
C ARG A 145 3.23 -0.61 18.95
N LYS A 146 3.24 -0.18 20.21
CA LYS A 146 2.23 -0.60 21.20
C LYS A 146 0.86 -0.07 20.79
N LEU A 147 -0.19 -0.86 21.05
CA LEU A 147 -1.56 -0.39 20.93
C LEU A 147 -1.78 0.72 21.98
N GLN A 148 -1.88 1.98 21.55
CA GLN A 148 -2.36 3.04 22.43
C GLN A 148 -3.87 2.89 22.55
N MET A 149 -4.34 2.28 23.64
CA MET A 149 -5.75 2.40 24.01
C MET A 149 -5.99 3.89 24.36
N ARG A 150 -6.64 4.62 23.45
CA ARG A 150 -7.22 5.91 23.80
C ARG A 150 -8.30 5.63 24.83
N MET A 151 -7.96 5.73 26.13
CA MET A 151 -8.98 5.87 27.16
C MET A 151 -9.70 7.18 26.85
N LYS A 152 -10.95 7.06 26.40
CA LYS A 152 -11.89 8.17 26.40
C LYS A 152 -12.02 8.56 27.87
N GLN A 153 -11.34 9.61 28.30
CA GLN A 153 -11.69 10.27 29.54
C GLN A 153 -13.10 10.81 29.37
N SER A 154 -14.07 10.06 29.85
CA SER A 154 -15.41 10.59 30.14
C SER A 154 -15.23 11.62 31.24
N GLY A 155 -15.21 12.90 30.86
CA GLY A 155 -15.23 14.01 31.78
C GLY A 155 -16.45 13.89 32.70
N GLN A 156 -16.19 13.51 33.93
CA GLN A 156 -17.15 13.58 35.01
C GLN A 156 -17.27 15.04 35.37
N GLN A 157 -18.24 15.73 34.75
CA GLN A 157 -18.69 17.03 35.25
C GLN A 157 -19.46 16.77 36.54
N SER A 158 -18.79 16.93 37.66
CA SER A 158 -19.43 17.09 38.97
C SER A 158 -20.12 18.47 39.02
N HIS A 159 -21.44 18.46 38.84
CA HIS A 159 -22.26 19.59 39.28
C HIS A 159 -22.23 19.62 40.80
N MET A 160 -21.52 20.59 41.36
CA MET A 160 -21.73 21.05 42.75
C MET A 160 -22.80 22.11 42.75
N HIS A 161 -23.87 21.83 43.47
CA HIS A 161 -24.79 22.83 44.00
C HIS A 161 -24.20 23.52 45.24
#